data_3e6146a0e06280c59fdbabc395050f6c
#
_entry.id   3e6146a0e06280c59fdbabc395050f6c
#
_cell.length_a   1.000
_cell.length_b   1.000
_cell.length_c   1.000
_cell.angle_alpha   90.00
_cell.angle_beta   90.00
_cell.angle_gamma   90.00
#
_symmetry.space_group_name_H-M   'P 1'
#
loop_
_entity.id
_entity.type
_entity.pdbx_description
1 polymer ?
#
loop_
_entity_poly.entity_id
_entity_poly.type
_entity_poly.pdbx_seq_one_letter_code
_entity_poly.pdbx_strand_id
1 'polypeptide(L)'
;MAKSITRRQSIIYAAAGSLATAAVLGGLNEKSFCQSSEAAYPKPAMLPNPESPTVLVAYGTRAGSTMEIAAAIALALENRNFKIHLCPVQEAAGPKEYSYIVIGSAIRMGSPLPEVVQYIEKHQTEFAGRPLACFAVHLTNEQDDAICRQKRSAYLDPIRKLLNLNHEGYFTGVYNPAKLPFLEVLMGKLMKSPVGDFRDWNAIRAWGESIFLQESASVLNSRFVTAES
;
A
#
# COMPACT_ATOMS: atom_id res chain seq x y z
N MET A 1 7.31 36.31 -8.26
CA MET A 1 6.03 35.58 -8.32
C MET A 1 6.29 34.10 -8.06
N ALA A 2 6.04 33.63 -6.83
CA ALA A 2 6.23 32.23 -6.47
C ALA A 2 5.01 31.43 -6.98
N LYS A 3 5.25 30.44 -7.87
CA LYS A 3 4.22 29.49 -8.29
C LYS A 3 3.83 28.64 -7.10
N SER A 4 2.58 28.71 -6.67
CA SER A 4 2.01 27.84 -5.65
C SER A 4 2.07 26.40 -6.16
N ILE A 5 2.85 25.59 -5.47
CA ILE A 5 2.93 24.14 -5.70
C ILE A 5 1.59 23.54 -5.25
N THR A 6 0.86 22.93 -6.17
CA THR A 6 -0.42 22.28 -5.83
C THR A 6 -0.17 21.08 -4.91
N ARG A 7 -1.09 20.81 -3.95
CA ARG A 7 -1.03 19.68 -3.00
C ARG A 7 -0.75 18.31 -3.65
N ARG A 8 -1.11 18.13 -4.93
CA ARG A 8 -0.77 16.95 -5.74
C ARG A 8 0.72 16.75 -5.96
N GLN A 9 1.44 17.83 -6.25
CA GLN A 9 2.90 17.75 -6.41
C GLN A 9 3.57 17.39 -5.07
N SER A 10 3.00 17.84 -3.94
CA SER A 10 3.52 17.51 -2.62
C SER A 10 3.36 16.03 -2.26
N ILE A 11 2.28 15.36 -2.68
CA ILE A 11 2.07 13.92 -2.43
C ILE A 11 3.05 13.08 -3.25
N ILE A 12 3.29 13.45 -4.52
CA ILE A 12 4.25 12.76 -5.39
C ILE A 12 5.69 13.02 -4.90
N TYR A 13 6.00 14.23 -4.41
CA TYR A 13 7.32 14.58 -3.89
C TYR A 13 7.60 14.02 -2.50
N ALA A 14 6.60 13.75 -1.65
CA ALA A 14 6.82 13.05 -0.37
C ALA A 14 7.26 11.60 -0.59
N ALA A 15 6.70 10.91 -1.61
CA ALA A 15 7.16 9.57 -2.01
C ALA A 15 8.55 9.56 -2.67
N ALA A 16 8.96 10.68 -3.29
CA ALA A 16 10.27 10.83 -3.94
C ALA A 16 11.35 11.43 -3.03
N GLY A 17 10.97 12.26 -2.07
CA GLY A 17 11.91 13.04 -1.24
C GLY A 17 12.68 12.22 -0.21
N SER A 18 12.11 11.13 0.30
CA SER A 18 12.77 10.28 1.30
C SER A 18 13.83 9.35 0.73
N LEU A 19 13.84 9.11 -0.58
CA LEU A 19 14.90 8.36 -1.25
C LEU A 19 16.23 9.15 -1.34
N ALA A 20 16.17 10.48 -1.28
CA ALA A 20 17.35 11.33 -1.41
C ALA A 20 18.28 11.30 -0.18
N THR A 21 17.75 11.02 1.02
CA THR A 21 18.56 10.99 2.26
C THR A 21 19.24 9.64 2.53
N ALA A 22 18.78 8.55 1.93
CA ALA A 22 19.41 7.23 2.06
C ALA A 22 20.58 7.01 1.08
N ALA A 23 20.70 7.83 0.04
CA ALA A 23 21.68 7.65 -1.05
C ALA A 23 23.09 8.16 -0.73
N VAL A 24 23.30 8.87 0.38
CA VAL A 24 24.62 9.45 0.72
C VAL A 24 25.65 8.39 1.15
N LEU A 25 25.22 7.14 1.41
CA LEU A 25 26.13 6.07 1.86
C LEU A 25 26.31 4.89 0.90
N GLY A 26 25.82 4.93 -0.31
CA GLY A 26 25.93 3.74 -1.17
C GLY A 26 25.82 3.93 -2.66
N GLY A 27 26.41 4.94 -3.27
CA GLY A 27 26.81 5.01 -4.70
C GLY A 27 25.89 4.39 -5.78
N LEU A 28 24.58 4.31 -5.60
CA LEU A 28 23.63 3.77 -6.57
C LEU A 28 22.94 4.90 -7.33
N ASN A 29 22.94 4.80 -8.64
CA ASN A 29 22.50 5.79 -9.59
C ASN A 29 20.96 6.02 -9.50
N GLU A 30 20.53 7.08 -8.77
CA GLU A 30 19.13 7.43 -8.50
C GLU A 30 18.29 7.74 -9.75
N LYS A 31 18.93 8.10 -10.87
CA LYS A 31 18.23 8.52 -12.09
C LYS A 31 17.43 7.41 -12.79
N SER A 32 17.78 6.14 -12.58
CA SER A 32 17.11 5.02 -13.25
C SER A 32 15.85 4.56 -12.54
N PHE A 33 15.69 4.83 -11.24
CA PHE A 33 14.55 4.38 -10.45
C PHE A 33 13.32 5.29 -10.58
N CYS A 34 13.56 6.60 -10.70
CA CYS A 34 12.47 7.59 -10.78
C CYS A 34 11.75 7.60 -12.15
N GLN A 35 12.45 7.26 -13.25
CA GLN A 35 11.86 7.28 -14.60
C GLN A 35 10.92 6.11 -14.90
N SER A 36 11.06 4.96 -14.22
CA SER A 36 10.19 3.80 -14.46
C SER A 36 8.84 3.86 -13.72
N SER A 37 8.70 4.72 -12.70
CA SER A 37 7.47 4.81 -11.91
C SER A 37 6.43 5.79 -12.50
N GLU A 38 6.84 6.84 -13.19
CA GLU A 38 5.88 7.81 -13.77
C GLU A 38 5.06 7.23 -14.94
N ALA A 39 5.59 6.27 -15.67
CA ALA A 39 4.91 5.66 -16.81
C ALA A 39 3.85 4.61 -16.42
N ALA A 40 3.85 4.13 -15.17
CA ALA A 40 3.03 3.00 -14.73
C ALA A 40 1.65 3.39 -14.16
N TYR A 41 1.41 4.68 -13.86
CA TYR A 41 0.17 5.10 -13.17
C TYR A 41 -0.62 6.11 -13.99
N PRO A 42 -1.82 5.75 -14.49
CA PRO A 42 -2.73 6.71 -15.11
C PRO A 42 -3.14 7.77 -14.08
N LYS A 43 -3.19 9.03 -14.51
CA LYS A 43 -3.68 10.12 -13.64
C LYS A 43 -5.16 9.91 -13.34
N PRO A 44 -5.63 10.20 -12.10
CA PRO A 44 -7.04 10.10 -11.77
C PRO A 44 -7.88 11.02 -12.65
N ALA A 45 -9.09 10.56 -13.00
CA ALA A 45 -9.99 11.29 -13.91
C ALA A 45 -10.55 12.57 -13.31
N MET A 46 -10.65 12.66 -11.98
CA MET A 46 -11.22 13.82 -11.26
C MET A 46 -10.36 14.23 -10.06
N LEU A 47 -10.40 15.52 -9.72
CA LEU A 47 -9.83 16.04 -8.49
C LEU A 47 -10.78 15.73 -7.32
N PRO A 48 -10.30 15.15 -6.19
CA PRO A 48 -11.13 14.96 -5.02
C PRO A 48 -11.70 16.30 -4.51
N ASN A 49 -12.98 16.29 -4.11
CA ASN A 49 -13.62 17.42 -3.46
C ASN A 49 -12.86 17.76 -2.15
N PRO A 50 -12.77 19.03 -1.72
CA PRO A 50 -12.23 19.42 -0.42
C PRO A 50 -12.81 18.65 0.79
N GLU A 51 -14.08 18.27 0.71
CA GLU A 51 -14.80 17.51 1.75
C GLU A 51 -14.65 15.97 1.64
N SER A 52 -13.90 15.48 0.66
CA SER A 52 -13.70 14.04 0.48
C SER A 52 -12.99 13.41 1.68
N PRO A 53 -13.40 12.21 2.13
CA PRO A 53 -12.75 11.52 3.22
C PRO A 53 -11.29 11.18 2.87
N THR A 54 -10.43 11.23 3.88
CA THR A 54 -8.99 10.98 3.75
C THR A 54 -8.67 9.52 3.99
N VAL A 55 -7.82 8.95 3.13
CA VAL A 55 -7.31 7.57 3.26
C VAL A 55 -5.79 7.62 3.38
N LEU A 56 -5.26 6.99 4.42
CA LEU A 56 -3.84 6.65 4.48
C LEU A 56 -3.61 5.35 3.71
N VAL A 57 -2.71 5.35 2.76
CA VAL A 57 -2.19 4.14 2.10
C VAL A 57 -0.71 4.02 2.46
N ALA A 58 -0.42 3.28 3.53
CA ALA A 58 0.95 3.07 4.02
C ALA A 58 1.48 1.71 3.56
N TYR A 59 2.75 1.64 3.16
CA TYR A 59 3.31 0.39 2.66
C TYR A 59 4.75 0.14 3.14
N GLY A 60 5.09 -1.17 3.29
CA GLY A 60 6.45 -1.65 3.45
C GLY A 60 6.90 -2.44 2.23
N THR A 61 8.04 -2.10 1.66
CA THR A 61 8.57 -2.74 0.45
C THR A 61 10.09 -2.94 0.53
N ARG A 62 10.63 -3.94 -0.17
CA ARG A 62 12.09 -4.16 -0.34
C ARG A 62 12.54 -3.92 -1.78
N ALA A 63 11.76 -4.39 -2.74
CA ALA A 63 12.10 -4.37 -4.16
C ALA A 63 11.19 -3.44 -5.00
N GLY A 64 10.29 -2.70 -4.35
CA GLY A 64 9.40 -1.72 -4.99
C GLY A 64 8.05 -2.26 -5.43
N SER A 65 7.85 -3.58 -5.60
CA SER A 65 6.56 -4.11 -6.10
C SER A 65 5.36 -3.80 -5.20
N THR A 66 5.54 -3.79 -3.88
CA THR A 66 4.47 -3.41 -2.93
C THR A 66 4.09 -1.94 -3.09
N MET A 67 5.06 -1.05 -3.33
CA MET A 67 4.82 0.37 -3.60
C MET A 67 3.96 0.55 -4.84
N GLU A 68 4.29 -0.16 -5.92
CA GLU A 68 3.54 -0.08 -7.18
C GLU A 68 2.10 -0.60 -7.01
N ILE A 69 1.90 -1.68 -6.26
CA ILE A 69 0.57 -2.20 -5.93
C ILE A 69 -0.19 -1.19 -5.05
N ALA A 70 0.45 -0.61 -4.03
CA ALA A 70 -0.14 0.42 -3.18
C ALA A 70 -0.60 1.64 -3.99
N ALA A 71 0.19 2.06 -4.98
CA ALA A 71 -0.17 3.17 -5.85
C ALA A 71 -1.36 2.84 -6.77
N ALA A 72 -1.47 1.60 -7.27
CA ALA A 72 -2.63 1.18 -8.06
C ALA A 72 -3.92 1.15 -7.22
N ILE A 73 -3.83 0.70 -5.96
CA ILE A 73 -4.94 0.74 -5.00
C ILE A 73 -5.32 2.19 -4.67
N ALA A 74 -4.32 3.04 -4.42
CA ALA A 74 -4.51 4.47 -4.17
C ALA A 74 -5.28 5.15 -5.32
N LEU A 75 -4.89 4.87 -6.57
CA LEU A 75 -5.57 5.39 -7.75
C LEU A 75 -7.03 4.90 -7.85
N ALA A 76 -7.30 3.63 -7.55
CA ALA A 76 -8.65 3.10 -7.53
C ALA A 76 -9.54 3.82 -6.50
N LEU A 77 -8.99 4.14 -5.32
CA LEU A 77 -9.68 4.91 -4.29
C LEU A 77 -9.85 6.40 -4.68
N GLU A 78 -8.83 7.03 -5.31
CA GLU A 78 -8.96 8.40 -5.83
C GLU A 78 -10.09 8.53 -6.86
N ASN A 79 -10.25 7.55 -7.74
CA ASN A 79 -11.35 7.50 -8.71
C ASN A 79 -12.73 7.42 -8.05
N ARG A 80 -12.79 6.97 -6.80
CA ARG A 80 -13.98 6.96 -5.93
C ARG A 80 -14.09 8.21 -5.05
N ASN A 81 -13.37 9.27 -5.40
CA ASN A 81 -13.40 10.56 -4.71
C ASN A 81 -12.86 10.55 -3.27
N PHE A 82 -11.93 9.64 -2.94
CA PHE A 82 -11.16 9.72 -1.70
C PHE A 82 -9.93 10.63 -1.85
N LYS A 83 -9.54 11.30 -0.78
CA LYS A 83 -8.23 11.99 -0.68
C LYS A 83 -7.20 11.00 -0.19
N ILE A 84 -6.17 10.75 -0.97
CA ILE A 84 -5.17 9.74 -0.66
C ILE A 84 -3.88 10.39 -0.13
N HIS A 85 -3.37 9.80 0.95
CA HIS A 85 -1.99 9.99 1.40
C HIS A 85 -1.25 8.67 1.24
N LEU A 86 -0.43 8.55 0.20
CA LEU A 86 0.37 7.37 -0.12
C LEU A 86 1.81 7.60 0.35
N CYS A 87 2.33 6.75 1.26
CA CYS A 87 3.70 6.86 1.75
C CYS A 87 4.24 5.52 2.29
N PRO A 88 5.58 5.36 2.38
CA PRO A 88 6.18 4.28 3.14
C PRO A 88 5.79 4.36 4.62
N VAL A 89 5.67 3.21 5.30
CA VAL A 89 5.29 3.18 6.74
C VAL A 89 6.26 3.95 7.63
N GLN A 90 7.52 4.11 7.23
CA GLN A 90 8.52 4.87 7.97
C GLN A 90 8.25 6.38 7.97
N GLU A 91 7.50 6.88 6.98
CA GLU A 91 7.14 8.29 6.80
C GLU A 91 5.68 8.56 7.17
N ALA A 92 4.91 7.50 7.41
CA ALA A 92 3.50 7.62 7.73
C ALA A 92 3.30 8.27 9.10
N ALA A 93 2.44 9.31 9.13
CA ALA A 93 1.93 9.86 10.38
C ALA A 93 1.02 8.86 11.09
N GLY A 94 0.65 9.15 12.34
CA GLY A 94 -0.33 8.34 13.07
C GLY A 94 -1.68 8.29 12.34
N PRO A 95 -2.37 7.15 12.36
CA PRO A 95 -3.60 6.95 11.58
C PRO A 95 -4.80 7.76 12.05
N LYS A 96 -4.74 8.40 13.21
CA LYS A 96 -5.88 9.14 13.82
C LYS A 96 -6.47 10.26 12.95
N GLU A 97 -5.69 10.80 12.01
CA GLU A 97 -6.12 11.92 11.15
C GLU A 97 -6.82 11.45 9.87
N TYR A 98 -6.90 10.14 9.66
CA TYR A 98 -7.47 9.55 8.45
C TYR A 98 -8.81 8.89 8.75
N SER A 99 -9.74 8.99 7.79
CA SER A 99 -11.06 8.35 7.89
C SER A 99 -10.97 6.85 7.60
N TYR A 100 -10.05 6.45 6.72
CA TYR A 100 -9.83 5.07 6.29
C TYR A 100 -8.34 4.78 6.21
N ILE A 101 -7.96 3.53 6.40
CA ILE A 101 -6.56 3.13 6.43
C ILE A 101 -6.36 1.89 5.55
N VAL A 102 -5.33 1.93 4.70
CA VAL A 102 -4.83 0.79 3.94
C VAL A 102 -3.37 0.57 4.30
N ILE A 103 -3.02 -0.65 4.71
CA ILE A 103 -1.63 -1.02 5.02
C ILE A 103 -1.20 -2.16 4.11
N GLY A 104 -0.12 -1.96 3.37
CA GLY A 104 0.50 -2.96 2.51
C GLY A 104 1.84 -3.45 3.04
N SER A 105 2.11 -4.73 2.95
CA SER A 105 3.41 -5.29 3.29
C SER A 105 3.89 -6.30 2.26
N ALA A 106 5.16 -6.18 1.87
CA ALA A 106 5.83 -7.33 1.28
C ALA A 106 5.93 -8.45 2.32
N ILE A 107 5.76 -9.69 1.86
CA ILE A 107 5.91 -10.87 2.72
C ILE A 107 7.31 -11.44 2.55
N ARG A 108 7.99 -11.59 3.69
CA ARG A 108 9.31 -12.19 3.77
C ARG A 108 9.32 -13.29 4.81
N MET A 109 9.81 -14.49 4.44
CA MET A 109 9.82 -15.66 5.33
C MET A 109 8.44 -15.97 5.94
N GLY A 110 7.35 -15.74 5.17
CA GLY A 110 6.00 -16.01 5.61
C GLY A 110 5.35 -14.95 6.53
N SER A 111 6.01 -13.80 6.73
CA SER A 111 5.54 -12.73 7.62
C SER A 111 5.60 -11.35 6.96
N PRO A 112 4.80 -10.38 7.40
CA PRO A 112 4.94 -8.99 7.03
C PRO A 112 6.32 -8.44 7.42
N LEU A 113 6.75 -7.37 6.75
CA LEU A 113 8.02 -6.72 7.08
C LEU A 113 7.98 -6.16 8.51
N PRO A 114 9.09 -6.27 9.27
CA PRO A 114 9.15 -5.81 10.66
C PRO A 114 8.75 -4.35 10.86
N GLU A 115 9.12 -3.45 9.94
CA GLU A 115 8.78 -2.03 10.00
C GLU A 115 7.27 -1.78 9.89
N VAL A 116 6.53 -2.64 9.18
CA VAL A 116 5.07 -2.56 9.10
C VAL A 116 4.44 -2.96 10.44
N VAL A 117 4.91 -4.04 11.02
CA VAL A 117 4.43 -4.51 12.33
C VAL A 117 4.75 -3.49 13.41
N GLN A 118 5.96 -2.94 13.44
CA GLN A 118 6.38 -1.89 14.39
C GLN A 118 5.55 -0.62 14.26
N TYR A 119 5.21 -0.19 13.03
CA TYR A 119 4.32 0.94 12.81
C TYR A 119 2.93 0.69 13.42
N ILE A 120 2.39 -0.51 13.20
CA ILE A 120 1.09 -0.90 13.75
C ILE A 120 1.13 -0.94 15.28
N GLU A 121 2.14 -1.57 15.87
CA GLU A 121 2.32 -1.64 17.33
C GLU A 121 2.42 -0.26 17.95
N LYS A 122 3.22 0.62 17.36
CA LYS A 122 3.42 2.01 17.82
C LYS A 122 2.13 2.82 17.86
N HIS A 123 1.24 2.59 16.89
CA HIS A 123 0.02 3.38 16.71
C HIS A 123 -1.26 2.59 17.00
N GLN A 124 -1.18 1.43 17.68
CA GLN A 124 -2.27 0.47 17.82
C GLN A 124 -3.59 1.09 18.28
N THR A 125 -3.55 1.98 19.27
CA THR A 125 -4.74 2.65 19.80
C THR A 125 -5.37 3.64 18.83
N GLU A 126 -4.59 4.17 17.89
CA GLU A 126 -5.05 5.15 16.91
C GLU A 126 -5.85 4.52 15.74
N PHE A 127 -5.77 3.20 15.58
CA PHE A 127 -6.59 2.46 14.61
C PHE A 127 -8.04 2.26 15.05
N ALA A 128 -8.32 2.41 16.36
CA ALA A 128 -9.63 2.13 16.91
C ALA A 128 -10.75 2.92 16.21
N GLY A 129 -11.82 2.22 15.82
CA GLY A 129 -12.99 2.81 15.19
C GLY A 129 -12.81 3.25 13.73
N ARG A 130 -11.67 2.91 13.09
CA ARG A 130 -11.42 3.22 11.68
C ARG A 130 -11.47 1.99 10.81
N PRO A 131 -12.19 2.02 9.67
CA PRO A 131 -12.13 0.94 8.70
C PRO A 131 -10.70 0.73 8.20
N LEU A 132 -10.25 -0.51 8.27
CA LEU A 132 -8.88 -0.92 7.99
C LEU A 132 -8.83 -2.02 6.94
N ALA A 133 -8.10 -1.78 5.88
CA ALA A 133 -7.75 -2.77 4.87
C ALA A 133 -6.26 -3.11 4.94
N CYS A 134 -5.92 -4.38 4.84
CA CYS A 134 -4.54 -4.82 4.74
C CYS A 134 -4.30 -5.66 3.50
N PHE A 135 -3.14 -5.50 2.86
CA PHE A 135 -2.75 -6.39 1.77
C PHE A 135 -1.33 -6.91 1.92
N ALA A 136 -1.16 -8.16 1.51
CA ALA A 136 0.11 -8.88 1.50
C ALA A 136 0.60 -9.06 0.06
N VAL A 137 1.87 -8.75 -0.19
CA VAL A 137 2.53 -9.00 -1.48
C VAL A 137 3.54 -10.11 -1.33
N HIS A 138 3.33 -11.22 -2.05
CA HIS A 138 4.08 -12.46 -1.87
C HIS A 138 4.57 -13.03 -3.22
N LEU A 139 5.44 -14.05 -3.16
CA LEU A 139 6.00 -14.75 -4.32
C LEU A 139 5.83 -16.28 -4.22
N THR A 140 5.18 -16.75 -3.16
CA THR A 140 4.97 -18.17 -2.89
C THR A 140 3.49 -18.43 -2.62
N ASN A 141 3.07 -19.70 -2.78
CA ASN A 141 1.67 -20.10 -2.60
C ASN A 141 0.71 -19.39 -3.59
N GLU A 142 1.10 -19.26 -4.85
CA GLU A 142 0.36 -18.55 -5.90
C GLU A 142 -0.87 -19.32 -6.39
N GLN A 143 -0.85 -20.65 -6.25
CA GLN A 143 -1.92 -21.52 -6.75
C GLN A 143 -3.23 -21.26 -6.01
N ASP A 144 -4.35 -21.41 -6.73
CA ASP A 144 -5.67 -21.19 -6.15
C ASP A 144 -6.29 -22.50 -5.59
N ASP A 145 -5.49 -23.27 -4.85
CA ASP A 145 -5.95 -24.39 -4.05
C ASP A 145 -6.17 -24.03 -2.58
N ALA A 146 -6.86 -24.90 -1.85
CA ALA A 146 -7.21 -24.68 -0.44
C ALA A 146 -5.97 -24.53 0.45
N ILE A 147 -4.89 -25.28 0.18
CA ILE A 147 -3.66 -25.26 0.97
C ILE A 147 -2.93 -23.92 0.76
N CYS A 148 -2.79 -23.48 -0.50
CA CYS A 148 -2.15 -22.20 -0.81
C CYS A 148 -2.96 -21.03 -0.29
N ARG A 149 -4.29 -21.05 -0.39
CA ARG A 149 -5.17 -20.03 0.21
C ARG A 149 -4.99 -19.94 1.72
N GLN A 150 -4.96 -21.08 2.42
CA GLN A 150 -4.72 -21.12 3.87
C GLN A 150 -3.35 -20.53 4.24
N LYS A 151 -2.29 -20.92 3.49
CA LYS A 151 -0.94 -20.38 3.73
C LYS A 151 -0.86 -18.89 3.45
N ARG A 152 -1.52 -18.38 2.39
CA ARG A 152 -1.59 -16.94 2.11
C ARG A 152 -2.30 -16.19 3.21
N SER A 153 -3.45 -16.72 3.66
CA SER A 153 -4.19 -16.11 4.77
C SER A 153 -3.31 -15.93 6.01
N ALA A 154 -2.49 -16.90 6.34
CA ALA A 154 -1.59 -16.84 7.50
C ALA A 154 -0.56 -15.70 7.44
N TYR A 155 -0.28 -15.13 6.27
CA TYR A 155 0.67 -14.01 6.15
C TYR A 155 0.25 -12.78 6.95
N LEU A 156 -1.05 -12.54 7.12
CA LEU A 156 -1.56 -11.39 7.89
C LEU A 156 -1.83 -11.72 9.37
N ASP A 157 -1.59 -12.95 9.84
CA ASP A 157 -1.81 -13.32 11.25
C ASP A 157 -1.06 -12.42 12.25
N PRO A 158 0.20 -11.99 12.03
CA PRO A 158 0.85 -11.06 12.93
C PRO A 158 0.09 -9.74 13.07
N ILE A 159 -0.55 -9.25 11.99
CA ILE A 159 -1.33 -8.01 12.01
C ILE A 159 -2.70 -8.26 12.66
N ARG A 160 -3.38 -9.38 12.36
CA ARG A 160 -4.67 -9.75 12.98
C ARG A 160 -4.61 -9.89 14.50
N LYS A 161 -3.46 -10.25 15.06
CA LYS A 161 -3.24 -10.28 16.51
C LYS A 161 -3.26 -8.90 17.15
N LEU A 162 -2.98 -7.86 16.38
CA LEU A 162 -2.88 -6.48 16.84
C LEU A 162 -4.13 -5.67 16.51
N LEU A 163 -4.77 -5.93 15.36
CA LEU A 163 -5.84 -5.12 14.79
C LEU A 163 -6.94 -6.00 14.19
N ASN A 164 -8.18 -5.50 14.21
CA ASN A 164 -9.28 -6.06 13.45
C ASN A 164 -9.25 -5.54 12.02
N LEU A 165 -9.16 -6.43 11.03
CA LEU A 165 -9.13 -6.08 9.62
C LEU A 165 -10.54 -6.17 9.02
N ASN A 166 -10.98 -5.11 8.32
CA ASN A 166 -12.24 -5.11 7.58
C ASN A 166 -12.08 -5.78 6.21
N HIS A 167 -10.95 -5.53 5.56
CA HIS A 167 -10.65 -6.04 4.22
C HIS A 167 -9.23 -6.58 4.15
N GLU A 168 -9.07 -7.70 3.44
CA GLU A 168 -7.77 -8.33 3.22
C GLU A 168 -7.54 -8.59 1.74
N GLY A 169 -6.31 -8.33 1.28
CA GLY A 169 -5.86 -8.58 -0.08
C GLY A 169 -4.57 -9.40 -0.12
N TYR A 170 -4.44 -10.29 -1.10
CA TYR A 170 -3.26 -11.14 -1.27
C TYR A 170 -2.87 -11.10 -2.73
N PHE A 171 -1.71 -10.48 -3.02
CA PHE A 171 -1.26 -10.25 -4.39
C PHE A 171 0.11 -10.86 -4.62
N THR A 172 0.31 -11.42 -5.80
CA THR A 172 1.63 -11.81 -6.25
C THR A 172 2.44 -10.56 -6.62
N GLY A 173 3.74 -10.61 -6.36
CA GLY A 173 4.66 -9.49 -6.60
C GLY A 173 5.56 -9.73 -7.81
N VAL A 174 6.68 -8.98 -7.83
CA VAL A 174 7.75 -9.10 -8.81
C VAL A 174 8.98 -9.71 -8.13
N TYR A 175 9.58 -10.74 -8.74
CA TYR A 175 10.90 -11.19 -8.37
C TYR A 175 11.93 -10.77 -9.43
N ASN A 176 12.70 -9.74 -9.09
CA ASN A 176 13.81 -9.25 -9.92
C ASN A 176 15.11 -9.28 -9.11
N PRO A 177 15.99 -10.28 -9.33
CA PRO A 177 17.24 -10.42 -8.61
C PRO A 177 18.17 -9.20 -8.71
N ALA A 178 18.08 -8.43 -9.81
CA ALA A 178 18.91 -7.24 -10.03
C ALA A 178 18.59 -6.07 -9.06
N LYS A 179 17.42 -6.11 -8.42
CA LYS A 179 16.97 -5.07 -7.47
C LYS A 179 17.12 -5.50 -5.99
N LEU A 180 17.71 -6.66 -5.73
CA LEU A 180 17.80 -7.25 -4.40
C LEU A 180 19.26 -7.36 -3.91
N PRO A 181 19.53 -7.24 -2.60
CA PRO A 181 20.82 -7.54 -2.02
C PRO A 181 21.25 -8.99 -2.30
N PHE A 182 22.56 -9.22 -2.39
CA PHE A 182 23.14 -10.53 -2.71
C PHE A 182 22.57 -11.68 -1.87
N LEU A 183 22.37 -11.48 -0.58
CA LEU A 183 21.84 -12.49 0.34
C LEU A 183 20.38 -12.87 -0.03
N GLU A 184 19.56 -11.91 -0.44
CA GLU A 184 18.18 -12.16 -0.88
C GLU A 184 18.12 -12.88 -2.21
N VAL A 185 19.04 -12.57 -3.12
CA VAL A 185 19.22 -13.30 -4.38
C VAL A 185 19.60 -14.74 -4.13
N LEU A 186 20.53 -14.98 -3.17
CA LEU A 186 20.95 -16.33 -2.81
C LEU A 186 19.79 -17.13 -2.21
N MET A 187 19.00 -16.53 -1.32
CA MET A 187 17.79 -17.14 -0.76
C MET A 187 16.76 -17.46 -1.83
N GLY A 188 16.50 -16.51 -2.75
CA GLY A 188 15.59 -16.74 -3.88
C GLY A 188 16.03 -17.89 -4.78
N LYS A 189 17.33 -18.03 -5.05
CA LYS A 189 17.88 -19.17 -5.79
C LYS A 189 17.69 -20.49 -5.04
N LEU A 190 17.91 -20.50 -3.72
CA LEU A 190 17.72 -21.69 -2.88
C LEU A 190 16.25 -22.11 -2.86
N MET A 191 15.33 -21.15 -2.81
CA MET A 191 13.89 -21.38 -2.84
C MET A 191 13.33 -21.61 -4.28
N LYS A 192 14.19 -21.58 -5.30
CA LYS A 192 13.81 -21.70 -6.72
C LYS A 192 12.71 -20.72 -7.13
N SER A 193 12.77 -19.50 -6.59
CA SER A 193 11.78 -18.45 -6.90
C SER A 193 11.87 -18.09 -8.38
N PRO A 194 10.78 -18.17 -9.15
CA PRO A 194 10.80 -17.83 -10.56
C PRO A 194 11.04 -16.31 -10.72
N VAL A 195 11.91 -15.94 -11.67
CA VAL A 195 12.14 -14.53 -12.02
C VAL A 195 11.02 -14.07 -12.93
N GLY A 196 10.38 -12.95 -12.59
CA GLY A 196 9.29 -12.41 -13.39
C GLY A 196 8.40 -11.42 -12.66
N ASP A 197 7.44 -10.91 -13.40
CA ASP A 197 6.32 -10.11 -12.88
C ASP A 197 5.06 -10.98 -12.87
N PHE A 198 4.53 -11.23 -11.68
CA PHE A 198 3.39 -12.12 -11.47
C PHE A 198 2.15 -11.36 -10.98
N ARG A 199 2.16 -10.04 -11.09
CA ARG A 199 1.06 -9.20 -10.62
C ARG A 199 -0.16 -9.31 -11.52
N ASP A 200 -1.32 -9.53 -10.91
CA ASP A 200 -2.62 -9.37 -11.56
C ASP A 200 -3.16 -7.96 -11.30
N TRP A 201 -2.90 -7.06 -12.24
CA TRP A 201 -3.34 -5.67 -12.16
C TRP A 201 -4.85 -5.49 -12.15
N ASN A 202 -5.61 -6.44 -12.76
CA ASN A 202 -7.07 -6.39 -12.74
C ASN A 202 -7.58 -6.76 -11.34
N ALA A 203 -7.05 -7.82 -10.74
CA ALA A 203 -7.40 -8.20 -9.37
C ALA A 203 -7.02 -7.11 -8.34
N ILE A 204 -5.85 -6.47 -8.50
CA ILE A 204 -5.39 -5.39 -7.62
C ILE A 204 -6.34 -4.19 -7.70
N ARG A 205 -6.69 -3.73 -8.90
CA ARG A 205 -7.64 -2.62 -9.10
C ARG A 205 -9.02 -2.94 -8.57
N ALA A 206 -9.56 -4.11 -8.93
CA ALA A 206 -10.86 -4.57 -8.48
C ALA A 206 -10.95 -4.63 -6.95
N TRP A 207 -9.88 -5.07 -6.27
CA TRP A 207 -9.83 -5.04 -4.81
C TRP A 207 -9.85 -3.60 -4.28
N GLY A 208 -9.04 -2.69 -4.84
CA GLY A 208 -9.04 -1.27 -4.47
C GLY A 208 -10.41 -0.58 -4.68
N GLU A 209 -11.14 -1.00 -5.71
CA GLU A 209 -12.50 -0.52 -5.98
C GLU A 209 -13.53 -1.10 -5.00
N SER A 210 -13.30 -2.32 -4.47
CA SER A 210 -14.24 -3.03 -3.60
C SER A 210 -14.15 -2.68 -2.12
N ILE A 211 -12.97 -2.27 -1.63
CA ILE A 211 -12.79 -1.94 -0.21
C ILE A 211 -13.56 -0.68 0.17
N PHE A 212 -14.05 -0.62 1.41
CA PHE A 212 -14.77 0.51 2.01
C PHE A 212 -16.09 0.90 1.32
N LEU A 213 -16.70 0.03 0.52
CA LEU A 213 -18.00 0.32 -0.14
C LEU A 213 -19.13 0.45 0.88
N GLN A 214 -19.19 -0.44 1.85
CA GLN A 214 -20.26 -0.45 2.87
C GLN A 214 -20.08 0.70 3.86
N GLU A 215 -18.84 0.92 4.29
CA GLU A 215 -18.49 1.98 5.23
C GLU A 215 -18.73 3.37 4.64
N SER A 216 -18.41 3.59 3.38
CA SER A 216 -18.68 4.87 2.70
C SER A 216 -20.17 5.11 2.49
N ALA A 217 -20.97 4.09 2.23
CA ALA A 217 -22.41 4.21 2.10
C ALA A 217 -23.09 4.57 3.43
N SER A 218 -22.62 4.03 4.55
CA SER A 218 -23.16 4.34 5.88
C SER A 218 -22.91 5.79 6.29
N VAL A 219 -21.74 6.34 5.96
CA VAL A 219 -21.40 7.76 6.22
C VAL A 219 -22.27 8.71 5.38
N LEU A 220 -22.56 8.36 4.13
CA LEU A 220 -23.47 9.15 3.29
C LEU A 220 -24.89 9.16 3.85
N ASN A 221 -25.43 8.00 4.23
CA ASN A 221 -26.77 7.90 4.80
C ASN A 221 -26.93 8.66 6.12
N SER A 222 -25.92 8.66 6.99
CA SER A 222 -25.97 9.42 8.25
C SER A 222 -26.01 10.94 8.03
N ARG A 223 -25.38 11.46 6.98
CA ARG A 223 -25.41 12.90 6.62
C ARG A 223 -26.76 13.35 6.08
N PHE A 224 -27.49 12.50 5.36
CA PHE A 224 -28.82 12.81 4.86
C PHE A 224 -29.85 12.86 6.00
N VAL A 225 -29.77 11.98 6.99
CA VAL A 225 -30.70 11.95 8.15
C VAL A 225 -30.53 13.18 9.05
N THR A 226 -29.32 13.73 9.18
CA THR A 226 -29.08 14.95 9.99
C THR A 226 -29.38 16.26 9.27
N ALA A 227 -29.62 16.25 7.96
CA ALA A 227 -29.99 17.45 7.19
C ALA A 227 -31.50 17.69 7.16
N GLU A 228 -32.33 16.72 7.58
CA GLU A 228 -33.81 16.82 7.64
C GLU A 228 -34.36 17.06 9.04
N SER A 229 -33.51 17.21 10.03
CA SER A 229 -33.86 17.51 11.44
C SER A 229 -33.46 18.94 11.82
#